data_2ef24a56690e959a8444b7eae2538fb0
#
_entry.id   2ef24a56690e959a8444b7eae2538fb0
#
_cell.length_a   1.000
_cell.length_b   1.000
_cell.length_c   1.000
_cell.angle_alpha   90.00
_cell.angle_beta   90.00
_cell.angle_gamma   90.00
#
_symmetry.space_group_name_H-M   'P 1'
#
loop_
_entity.id
_entity.type
_entity.pdbx_description
1 polymer ?
#
loop_
_entity_poly.entity_id
_entity_poly.type
_entity_poly.pdbx_seq_one_letter_code
_entity_poly.pdbx_strand_id
1 'polypeptide(L)'
;YYCADFLIGTHVQPCAPDLILFYHLAGKGIRARGKQVFLQHGIIKDEMEWLHRKNMYMDLFVCGAKPEYEYIRDTFGYPEHVPQYVGLARFDNLIRAERKEKMILVMPTWRGSHYPTGEAFRKTAYYEHFQSLLCCKELEQLLEQQDYRLVFYPHIEMQKDSRRFKSGSDRITIVSKETHDVQKLLMDCALLVTDYSSVFFDVAFLRKPVVYYQFDEEEF
;
A
#
# COMPACT_ATOMS: atom_id res chain seq x y z
N TYR A 1 -11.14 10.36 -23.62
CA TYR A 1 -11.64 10.15 -22.27
C TYR A 1 -13.17 10.20 -22.23
N TYR A 2 -13.81 11.32 -22.65
CA TYR A 2 -15.27 11.46 -22.59
C TYR A 2 -16.04 10.53 -23.54
N CYS A 3 -15.38 10.00 -24.55
CA CYS A 3 -15.94 9.07 -25.53
C CYS A 3 -15.48 7.63 -25.30
N ALA A 4 -14.76 7.34 -24.23
CA ALA A 4 -14.34 5.98 -23.92
C ALA A 4 -15.54 5.15 -23.44
N ASP A 5 -15.59 3.87 -23.83
CA ASP A 5 -16.61 2.93 -23.37
C ASP A 5 -16.38 2.50 -21.91
N PHE A 6 -15.10 2.47 -21.48
CA PHE A 6 -14.71 2.11 -20.13
C PHE A 6 -13.64 3.07 -19.60
N LEU A 7 -13.74 3.40 -18.33
CA LEU A 7 -12.77 4.14 -17.55
C LEU A 7 -12.30 3.22 -16.42
N ILE A 8 -11.09 2.66 -16.59
CA ILE A 8 -10.56 1.63 -15.70
C ILE A 8 -9.40 2.21 -14.92
N GLY A 9 -9.44 2.09 -13.60
CA GLY A 9 -8.39 2.61 -12.73
C GLY A 9 -8.23 1.82 -11.44
N THR A 10 -7.04 1.91 -10.87
CA THR A 10 -6.71 1.37 -9.53
C THR A 10 -6.89 2.41 -8.44
N HIS A 11 -7.05 3.67 -8.80
CA HIS A 11 -7.31 4.78 -7.91
C HIS A 11 -8.66 5.40 -8.26
N VAL A 12 -9.29 6.00 -7.27
CA VAL A 12 -10.65 6.54 -7.37
C VAL A 12 -10.72 7.82 -8.18
N GLN A 13 -9.62 8.56 -8.24
CA GLN A 13 -9.56 9.67 -9.15
C GLN A 13 -9.63 9.11 -10.57
N PRO A 14 -10.57 9.58 -11.38
CA PRO A 14 -10.67 9.12 -12.75
C PRO A 14 -9.30 9.31 -13.41
N CYS A 15 -8.88 8.32 -14.19
CA CYS A 15 -7.66 8.41 -15.00
C CYS A 15 -7.80 9.50 -16.07
N ALA A 16 -8.22 10.70 -15.65
CA ALA A 16 -8.36 11.86 -16.53
C ALA A 16 -6.98 12.46 -16.74
N PRO A 17 -6.54 12.64 -17.98
CA PRO A 17 -5.27 13.29 -18.28
C PRO A 17 -5.22 14.75 -17.77
N ASP A 18 -6.36 15.35 -17.54
CA ASP A 18 -6.51 16.69 -16.96
C ASP A 18 -7.63 16.67 -15.89
N LEU A 19 -7.24 16.54 -14.63
CA LEU A 19 -8.16 16.54 -13.49
C LEU A 19 -8.91 17.88 -13.33
N ILE A 20 -8.25 19.00 -13.62
CA ILE A 20 -8.85 20.36 -13.52
C ILE A 20 -9.98 20.48 -14.50
N LEU A 21 -9.75 20.11 -15.76
CA LEU A 21 -10.78 20.09 -16.79
C LEU A 21 -11.90 19.13 -16.45
N PHE A 22 -11.58 17.95 -15.91
CA PHE A 22 -12.56 16.96 -15.49
C PHE A 22 -13.54 17.54 -14.46
N TYR A 23 -13.02 18.12 -13.37
CA TYR A 23 -13.86 18.72 -12.33
C TYR A 23 -14.64 19.93 -12.84
N HIS A 24 -14.02 20.75 -13.69
CA HIS A 24 -14.70 21.88 -14.31
C HIS A 24 -15.89 21.45 -15.15
N LEU A 25 -15.73 20.43 -15.98
CA LEU A 25 -16.81 19.89 -16.83
C LEU A 25 -17.86 19.17 -15.98
N ALA A 26 -17.47 18.43 -14.94
CA ALA A 26 -18.42 17.81 -14.00
C ALA A 26 -19.26 18.87 -13.27
N GLY A 27 -18.69 20.00 -12.88
CA GLY A 27 -19.41 21.16 -12.32
C GLY A 27 -20.42 21.79 -13.30
N LYS A 28 -20.23 21.60 -14.62
CA LYS A 28 -21.19 22.00 -15.68
C LYS A 28 -22.19 20.89 -16.03
N GLY A 29 -22.25 19.79 -15.27
CA GLY A 29 -23.11 18.66 -15.55
C GLY A 29 -22.66 17.75 -16.70
N ILE A 30 -21.45 17.96 -17.23
CA ILE A 30 -20.87 17.11 -18.28
C ILE A 30 -20.20 15.93 -17.62
N ARG A 31 -20.69 14.71 -17.88
CA ARG A 31 -20.14 13.46 -17.34
C ARG A 31 -19.52 12.60 -18.44
N ALA A 32 -18.48 11.86 -18.08
CA ALA A 32 -17.96 10.80 -18.94
C ALA A 32 -19.04 9.74 -19.19
N ARG A 33 -19.15 9.29 -20.44
CA ARG A 33 -20.17 8.29 -20.86
C ARG A 33 -19.76 6.85 -20.53
N GLY A 34 -18.45 6.61 -20.38
CA GLY A 34 -17.90 5.27 -20.17
C GLY A 34 -18.25 4.68 -18.81
N LYS A 35 -18.31 3.36 -18.76
CA LYS A 35 -18.45 2.59 -17.52
C LYS A 35 -17.25 2.81 -16.62
N GLN A 36 -17.48 3.12 -15.37
CA GLN A 36 -16.41 3.35 -14.38
C GLN A 36 -16.09 2.05 -13.64
N VAL A 37 -14.87 1.57 -13.84
CA VAL A 37 -14.37 0.32 -13.26
C VAL A 37 -13.23 0.64 -12.27
N PHE A 38 -13.45 0.30 -11.02
CA PHE A 38 -12.44 0.45 -9.96
C PHE A 38 -11.82 -0.90 -9.65
N LEU A 39 -10.55 -1.07 -10.06
CA LEU A 39 -9.80 -2.32 -9.90
C LEU A 39 -9.17 -2.49 -8.51
N GLN A 40 -9.24 -1.47 -7.66
CA GLN A 40 -8.57 -1.43 -6.36
C GLN A 40 -7.03 -1.34 -6.42
N HIS A 41 -6.47 -0.63 -5.46
CA HIS A 41 -5.03 -0.59 -5.21
C HIS A 41 -4.63 -1.39 -3.97
N GLY A 42 -5.59 -1.83 -3.15
CA GLY A 42 -5.38 -2.62 -1.94
C GLY A 42 -6.70 -3.06 -1.33
N ILE A 43 -6.68 -4.06 -0.47
CA ILE A 43 -7.85 -4.49 0.29
C ILE A 43 -8.22 -3.38 1.28
N ILE A 44 -9.48 -2.98 1.30
CA ILE A 44 -10.05 -2.00 2.22
C ILE A 44 -10.32 -2.68 3.56
N LYS A 45 -9.74 -2.16 4.62
CA LYS A 45 -9.92 -2.63 5.99
C LYS A 45 -10.53 -1.56 6.92
N ASP A 46 -10.48 -0.31 6.49
CA ASP A 46 -10.93 0.85 7.27
C ASP A 46 -12.12 1.52 6.61
N GLU A 47 -12.88 2.30 7.38
CA GLU A 47 -13.96 3.13 6.84
C GLU A 47 -13.39 4.19 5.89
N MET A 48 -13.91 4.22 4.67
CA MET A 48 -13.50 5.17 3.62
C MET A 48 -14.73 5.87 3.07
N GLU A 49 -15.23 6.88 3.81
CA GLU A 49 -16.49 7.57 3.48
C GLU A 49 -16.54 8.11 2.04
N TRP A 50 -15.39 8.51 1.50
CA TRP A 50 -15.28 9.01 0.15
C TRP A 50 -15.48 7.94 -0.94
N LEU A 51 -15.42 6.65 -0.61
CA LEU A 51 -15.72 5.52 -1.50
C LEU A 51 -17.22 5.15 -1.51
N HIS A 52 -18.02 5.69 -0.60
CA HIS A 52 -19.44 5.41 -0.59
C HIS A 52 -20.13 5.92 -1.86
N ARG A 53 -21.18 5.22 -2.28
CA ARG A 53 -21.97 5.55 -3.47
C ARG A 53 -22.47 6.99 -3.51
N LYS A 54 -22.76 7.58 -2.34
CA LYS A 54 -23.20 8.98 -2.23
C LYS A 54 -22.14 9.98 -2.68
N ASN A 55 -20.84 9.61 -2.56
CA ASN A 55 -19.69 10.46 -2.89
C ASN A 55 -19.01 10.05 -4.20
N MET A 56 -19.12 8.77 -4.59
CA MET A 56 -18.42 8.22 -5.74
C MET A 56 -19.31 7.28 -6.55
N TYR A 57 -19.32 7.48 -7.86
CA TYR A 57 -20.04 6.60 -8.78
C TYR A 57 -19.08 5.56 -9.40
N MET A 58 -19.49 4.30 -9.36
CA MET A 58 -18.81 3.20 -10.04
C MET A 58 -19.84 2.24 -10.63
N ASP A 59 -19.55 1.70 -11.80
CA ASP A 59 -20.33 0.61 -12.43
C ASP A 59 -19.80 -0.76 -12.01
N LEU A 60 -18.51 -0.86 -11.65
CA LEU A 60 -17.88 -2.06 -11.13
C LEU A 60 -16.85 -1.67 -10.04
N PHE A 61 -16.99 -2.31 -8.90
CA PHE A 61 -16.08 -2.18 -7.75
C PHE A 61 -15.48 -3.56 -7.47
N VAL A 62 -14.20 -3.76 -7.82
CA VAL A 62 -13.51 -5.03 -7.59
C VAL A 62 -13.13 -5.14 -6.12
N CYS A 63 -13.42 -6.29 -5.50
CA CYS A 63 -13.04 -6.62 -4.12
C CYS A 63 -12.04 -7.78 -4.11
N GLY A 64 -10.99 -7.64 -3.31
CA GLY A 64 -9.89 -8.59 -3.22
C GLY A 64 -10.11 -9.70 -2.21
N ALA A 65 -10.98 -9.47 -1.21
CA ALA A 65 -11.26 -10.42 -0.15
C ALA A 65 -12.76 -10.52 0.13
N LYS A 66 -13.21 -11.68 0.60
CA LYS A 66 -14.63 -11.91 0.89
C LYS A 66 -15.16 -10.98 1.99
N PRO A 67 -14.48 -10.78 3.13
CA PRO A 67 -14.93 -9.84 4.16
C PRO A 67 -15.04 -8.39 3.64
N GLU A 68 -14.10 -7.95 2.79
CA GLU A 68 -14.15 -6.65 2.13
C GLU A 68 -15.39 -6.53 1.24
N TYR A 69 -15.66 -7.53 0.41
CA TYR A 69 -16.85 -7.56 -0.46
C TYR A 69 -18.14 -7.44 0.35
N GLU A 70 -18.29 -8.23 1.42
CA GLU A 70 -19.46 -8.21 2.28
C GLU A 70 -19.62 -6.84 2.94
N TYR A 71 -18.55 -6.25 3.44
CA TYR A 71 -18.55 -4.92 4.05
C TYR A 71 -18.95 -3.84 3.04
N ILE A 72 -18.37 -3.81 1.85
CA ILE A 72 -18.69 -2.82 0.81
C ILE A 72 -20.12 -2.97 0.32
N ARG A 73 -20.58 -4.20 0.06
CA ARG A 73 -21.95 -4.50 -0.36
C ARG A 73 -22.97 -3.97 0.64
N ASP A 74 -22.71 -4.21 1.94
CA ASP A 74 -23.70 -3.96 2.99
C ASP A 74 -23.68 -2.50 3.48
N THR A 75 -22.56 -1.78 3.36
CA THR A 75 -22.38 -0.47 3.99
C THR A 75 -22.15 0.69 3.03
N PHE A 76 -21.56 0.47 1.84
CA PHE A 76 -21.17 1.57 0.93
C PHE A 76 -22.31 2.07 0.04
N GLY A 77 -23.50 1.43 0.10
CA GLY A 77 -24.72 1.88 -0.61
C GLY A 77 -24.70 1.68 -2.11
N TYR A 78 -23.83 0.85 -2.65
CA TYR A 78 -23.84 0.45 -4.05
C TYR A 78 -24.95 -0.56 -4.33
N PRO A 79 -25.54 -0.57 -5.55
CA PRO A 79 -26.37 -1.68 -6.00
C PRO A 79 -25.60 -3.02 -5.94
N GLU A 80 -26.30 -4.11 -5.64
CA GLU A 80 -25.71 -5.43 -5.41
C GLU A 80 -24.77 -5.93 -6.53
N HIS A 81 -25.05 -5.54 -7.78
CA HIS A 81 -24.25 -5.94 -8.93
C HIS A 81 -22.95 -5.14 -9.10
N VAL A 82 -22.72 -4.06 -8.33
CA VAL A 82 -21.55 -3.18 -8.49
C VAL A 82 -20.33 -3.72 -7.74
N PRO A 83 -20.38 -4.07 -6.44
CA PRO A 83 -19.27 -4.77 -5.79
C PRO A 83 -19.15 -6.20 -6.32
N GLN A 84 -17.94 -6.61 -6.68
CA GLN A 84 -17.70 -7.96 -7.20
C GLN A 84 -16.48 -8.56 -6.53
N TYR A 85 -16.64 -9.73 -5.91
CA TYR A 85 -15.55 -10.49 -5.31
C TYR A 85 -14.88 -11.36 -6.36
N VAL A 86 -13.87 -10.83 -7.03
CA VAL A 86 -13.13 -11.53 -8.09
C VAL A 86 -11.63 -11.62 -7.80
N GLY A 87 -11.17 -11.07 -6.67
CA GLY A 87 -9.75 -10.97 -6.34
C GLY A 87 -9.07 -9.78 -7.00
N LEU A 88 -7.85 -9.48 -6.55
CA LEU A 88 -7.04 -8.41 -7.14
C LEU A 88 -6.13 -8.99 -8.22
N ALA A 89 -6.12 -8.38 -9.41
CA ALA A 89 -5.32 -8.86 -10.55
C ALA A 89 -3.81 -8.99 -10.22
N ARG A 90 -3.28 -8.14 -9.31
CA ARG A 90 -1.88 -8.25 -8.87
C ARG A 90 -1.56 -9.55 -8.12
N PHE A 91 -2.58 -10.23 -7.56
CA PHE A 91 -2.39 -11.50 -6.85
C PHE A 91 -2.06 -12.66 -7.79
N ASP A 92 -2.40 -12.56 -9.09
CA ASP A 92 -2.04 -13.57 -10.08
C ASP A 92 -0.52 -13.75 -10.22
N ASN A 93 0.24 -12.66 -10.06
CA ASN A 93 1.70 -12.75 -10.04
C ASN A 93 2.21 -13.29 -8.70
N LEU A 94 1.57 -12.95 -7.58
CA LEU A 94 1.97 -13.44 -6.26
C LEU A 94 1.85 -14.97 -6.15
N ILE A 95 0.83 -15.58 -6.77
CA ILE A 95 0.67 -17.05 -6.78
C ILE A 95 1.89 -17.77 -7.38
N ARG A 96 2.64 -17.11 -8.27
CA ARG A 96 3.82 -17.65 -8.93
C ARG A 96 5.09 -17.58 -8.09
N ALA A 97 5.01 -17.09 -6.85
CA ALA A 97 6.15 -17.01 -5.95
C ALA A 97 6.63 -18.40 -5.53
N GLU A 98 7.71 -18.86 -6.13
CA GLU A 98 8.25 -20.22 -5.89
C GLU A 98 9.27 -20.26 -4.75
N ARG A 99 9.92 -19.14 -4.41
CA ARG A 99 11.06 -19.11 -3.51
C ARG A 99 10.92 -18.08 -2.39
N LYS A 100 11.18 -18.54 -1.17
CA LYS A 100 11.40 -17.65 -0.01
C LYS A 100 12.91 -17.46 0.17
N GLU A 101 13.35 -16.21 0.11
CA GLU A 101 14.71 -15.87 0.51
C GLU A 101 14.76 -15.71 2.05
N LYS A 102 15.94 -15.86 2.63
CA LYS A 102 16.20 -15.52 4.04
C LYS A 102 16.21 -13.98 4.20
N MET A 103 15.07 -13.35 3.96
CA MET A 103 14.91 -11.90 3.93
C MET A 103 13.73 -11.46 4.78
N ILE A 104 14.01 -10.55 5.72
CA ILE A 104 13.00 -9.79 6.46
C ILE A 104 12.75 -8.50 5.68
N LEU A 105 11.49 -8.26 5.29
CA LEU A 105 11.08 -7.03 4.62
C LEU A 105 10.41 -6.11 5.63
N VAL A 106 10.90 -4.88 5.78
CA VAL A 106 10.30 -3.85 6.63
C VAL A 106 9.67 -2.79 5.75
N MET A 107 8.34 -2.69 5.79
CA MET A 107 7.56 -1.75 4.97
C MET A 107 6.57 -0.96 5.81
N PRO A 108 6.99 0.19 6.35
CA PRO A 108 6.11 1.06 7.13
C PRO A 108 5.16 1.89 6.26
N THR A 109 4.03 2.27 6.86
CA THR A 109 2.98 3.10 6.24
C THR A 109 3.39 4.57 6.15
N TRP A 110 2.81 5.27 5.20
CA TRP A 110 2.86 6.71 5.08
C TRP A 110 2.14 7.42 6.23
N ARG A 111 2.74 8.49 6.74
CA ARG A 111 2.18 9.29 7.86
C ARG A 111 1.40 10.53 7.41
N GLY A 112 1.02 10.60 6.13
CA GLY A 112 0.22 11.68 5.59
C GLY A 112 1.02 12.82 4.95
N SER A 113 0.32 13.68 4.20
CA SER A 113 0.93 14.76 3.39
C SER A 113 1.57 15.87 4.21
N HIS A 114 1.12 16.05 5.45
CA HIS A 114 1.64 17.10 6.36
C HIS A 114 2.79 16.61 7.24
N TYR A 115 3.24 15.36 7.05
CA TYR A 115 4.32 14.83 7.84
C TYR A 115 5.64 15.56 7.57
N PRO A 116 6.44 15.88 8.60
CA PRO A 116 7.68 16.64 8.45
C PRO A 116 8.65 16.00 7.44
N THR A 117 9.39 16.83 6.71
CA THR A 117 10.40 16.41 5.74
C THR A 117 11.72 17.14 5.98
N GLY A 118 12.79 16.72 5.32
CA GLY A 118 14.09 17.35 5.46
C GLY A 118 14.69 17.14 6.86
N GLU A 119 15.30 18.17 7.44
CA GLU A 119 15.88 18.06 8.79
C GLU A 119 14.84 17.87 9.89
N ALA A 120 13.61 18.38 9.69
CA ALA A 120 12.51 18.17 10.65
C ALA A 120 12.07 16.70 10.71
N PHE A 121 12.24 15.95 9.63
CA PHE A 121 11.93 14.51 9.60
C PHE A 121 12.73 13.71 10.64
N ARG A 122 13.98 14.08 10.90
CA ARG A 122 14.85 13.42 11.89
C ARG A 122 14.35 13.52 13.34
N LYS A 123 13.46 14.46 13.61
CA LYS A 123 12.89 14.68 14.95
C LYS A 123 11.52 14.01 15.11
N THR A 124 11.10 13.19 14.17
CA THR A 124 9.83 12.48 14.22
C THR A 124 10.00 11.11 14.87
N ALA A 125 8.97 10.65 15.58
CA ALA A 125 8.93 9.31 16.16
C ALA A 125 9.17 8.24 15.09
N TYR A 126 8.60 8.41 13.89
CA TYR A 126 8.83 7.52 12.75
C TYR A 126 10.34 7.34 12.44
N TYR A 127 11.07 8.46 12.30
CA TYR A 127 12.49 8.39 12.02
C TYR A 127 13.26 7.75 13.18
N GLU A 128 13.01 8.17 14.40
CA GLU A 128 13.71 7.69 15.59
C GLU A 128 13.54 6.19 15.80
N HIS A 129 12.30 5.69 15.70
CA HIS A 129 12.02 4.27 15.88
C HIS A 129 12.60 3.40 14.75
N PHE A 130 12.43 3.78 13.50
CA PHE A 130 13.02 2.99 12.40
C PHE A 130 14.54 3.13 12.34
N GLN A 131 15.11 4.30 12.65
CA GLN A 131 16.56 4.44 12.73
C GLN A 131 17.15 3.59 13.86
N SER A 132 16.47 3.53 15.00
CA SER A 132 16.86 2.65 16.12
C SER A 132 16.81 1.18 15.71
N LEU A 133 15.74 0.75 15.03
CA LEU A 133 15.62 -0.61 14.51
C LEU A 133 16.75 -0.97 13.53
N LEU A 134 17.08 -0.06 12.58
CA LEU A 134 18.11 -0.27 11.57
C LEU A 134 19.54 -0.27 12.13
N CYS A 135 19.74 0.23 13.35
CA CYS A 135 21.04 0.27 14.04
C CYS A 135 21.04 -0.61 15.30
N CYS A 136 20.04 -1.46 15.51
CA CYS A 136 19.93 -2.34 16.67
C CYS A 136 20.96 -3.48 16.57
N LYS A 137 21.89 -3.53 17.53
CA LYS A 137 22.95 -4.55 17.56
C LYS A 137 22.43 -5.95 17.82
N GLU A 138 21.41 -6.10 18.63
CA GLU A 138 20.75 -7.37 18.89
C GLU A 138 20.10 -7.94 17.63
N LEU A 139 19.48 -7.06 16.83
CA LEU A 139 18.91 -7.45 15.53
C LEU A 139 20.03 -7.84 14.55
N GLU A 140 21.12 -7.08 14.47
CA GLU A 140 22.27 -7.41 13.63
C GLU A 140 22.83 -8.79 13.96
N GLN A 141 23.08 -9.08 15.24
CA GLN A 141 23.55 -10.39 15.70
C GLN A 141 22.59 -11.52 15.35
N LEU A 142 21.29 -11.29 15.49
CA LEU A 142 20.26 -12.27 15.12
C LEU A 142 20.27 -12.55 13.61
N LEU A 143 20.36 -11.50 12.79
CA LEU A 143 20.43 -11.64 11.32
C LEU A 143 21.68 -12.45 10.91
N GLU A 144 22.79 -12.23 11.59
CA GLU A 144 24.04 -12.93 11.35
C GLU A 144 23.95 -14.40 11.74
N GLN A 145 23.47 -14.69 12.95
CA GLN A 145 23.32 -16.06 13.48
C GLN A 145 22.36 -16.91 12.64
N GLN A 146 21.28 -16.33 12.13
CA GLN A 146 20.25 -17.01 11.35
C GLN A 146 20.52 -16.97 9.85
N ASP A 147 21.57 -16.27 9.43
CA ASP A 147 21.90 -16.00 8.03
C ASP A 147 20.75 -15.32 7.27
N TYR A 148 20.09 -14.35 7.91
CA TYR A 148 19.08 -13.51 7.32
C TYR A 148 19.66 -12.15 6.90
N ARG A 149 18.99 -11.50 5.94
CA ARG A 149 19.15 -10.08 5.62
C ARG A 149 17.86 -9.32 5.90
N LEU A 150 17.95 -8.03 6.15
CA LEU A 150 16.83 -7.14 6.30
C LEU A 150 16.83 -6.11 5.17
N VAL A 151 15.67 -5.93 4.55
CA VAL A 151 15.43 -4.91 3.53
C VAL A 151 14.40 -3.92 4.09
N PHE A 152 14.80 -2.65 4.21
CA PHE A 152 13.93 -1.56 4.61
C PHE A 152 13.44 -0.82 3.36
N TYR A 153 12.13 -0.89 3.10
CA TYR A 153 11.47 -0.23 2.00
C TYR A 153 10.43 0.76 2.55
N PRO A 154 10.80 2.04 2.78
CA PRO A 154 9.85 3.05 3.22
C PRO A 154 8.76 3.28 2.16
N HIS A 155 7.57 3.72 2.62
CA HIS A 155 6.50 4.10 1.70
C HIS A 155 7.00 5.12 0.66
N ILE A 156 6.50 5.05 -0.58
CA ILE A 156 6.97 5.84 -1.72
C ILE A 156 7.05 7.35 -1.41
N GLU A 157 6.08 7.88 -0.69
CA GLU A 157 6.05 9.29 -0.28
C GLU A 157 7.11 9.65 0.78
N MET A 158 7.61 8.64 1.52
CA MET A 158 8.67 8.80 2.52
C MET A 158 10.08 8.62 1.91
N GLN A 159 10.19 8.08 0.70
CA GLN A 159 11.47 7.77 0.07
C GLN A 159 12.32 9.00 -0.24
N LYS A 160 11.74 10.19 -0.36
CA LYS A 160 12.47 11.46 -0.49
C LYS A 160 13.43 11.72 0.68
N ASP A 161 13.10 11.19 1.87
CA ASP A 161 13.91 11.30 3.07
C ASP A 161 14.67 10.00 3.42
N SER A 162 14.56 8.94 2.59
CA SER A 162 15.16 7.62 2.85
C SER A 162 16.69 7.67 3.02
N ARG A 163 17.38 8.59 2.34
CA ARG A 163 18.83 8.79 2.45
C ARG A 163 19.29 9.29 3.82
N ARG A 164 18.37 9.70 4.69
CA ARG A 164 18.65 10.11 6.07
C ARG A 164 18.82 8.95 7.01
N PHE A 165 18.22 7.80 6.67
CA PHE A 165 18.42 6.57 7.41
C PHE A 165 19.82 6.01 7.19
N LYS A 166 20.37 5.42 8.24
CA LYS A 166 21.66 4.71 8.21
C LYS A 166 21.44 3.26 8.61
N SER A 167 22.18 2.39 7.97
CA SER A 167 22.29 0.99 8.38
C SER A 167 23.42 0.81 9.37
N GLY A 168 23.19 0.00 10.40
CA GLY A 168 24.24 -0.41 11.35
C GLY A 168 25.04 -1.63 10.85
N SER A 169 24.62 -2.28 9.77
CA SER A 169 25.17 -3.57 9.33
C SER A 169 25.05 -3.75 7.81
N ASP A 170 25.97 -4.49 7.23
CA ASP A 170 25.93 -4.89 5.81
C ASP A 170 24.78 -5.85 5.50
N ARG A 171 24.17 -6.45 6.51
CA ARG A 171 23.00 -7.31 6.36
C ARG A 171 21.68 -6.52 6.28
N ILE A 172 21.72 -5.21 6.47
CA ILE A 172 20.57 -4.31 6.45
C ILE A 172 20.71 -3.34 5.28
N THR A 173 19.78 -3.39 4.34
CA THR A 173 19.80 -2.56 3.14
C THR A 173 18.55 -1.67 3.08
N ILE A 174 18.77 -0.38 2.83
CA ILE A 174 17.70 0.60 2.61
C ILE A 174 17.50 0.75 1.11
N VAL A 175 16.28 0.52 0.63
CA VAL A 175 15.98 0.47 -0.79
C VAL A 175 14.81 1.38 -1.15
N SER A 176 14.60 1.63 -2.44
CA SER A 176 13.56 2.50 -2.97
C SER A 176 12.92 1.92 -4.24
N LYS A 177 11.86 2.56 -4.72
CA LYS A 177 11.18 2.20 -5.97
C LYS A 177 12.07 2.29 -7.22
N GLU A 178 13.12 3.12 -7.17
CA GLU A 178 14.07 3.26 -8.26
C GLU A 178 15.02 2.06 -8.36
N THR A 179 15.21 1.34 -7.27
CA THR A 179 16.18 0.24 -7.18
C THR A 179 15.54 -1.13 -7.07
N HIS A 180 14.32 -1.23 -6.55
CA HIS A 180 13.66 -2.51 -6.28
C HIS A 180 12.18 -2.48 -6.65
N ASP A 181 11.72 -3.57 -7.24
CA ASP A 181 10.30 -3.85 -7.47
C ASP A 181 9.66 -4.36 -6.18
N VAL A 182 8.59 -3.69 -5.73
CA VAL A 182 7.91 -4.00 -4.47
C VAL A 182 7.26 -5.38 -4.50
N GLN A 183 6.66 -5.77 -5.64
CA GLN A 183 6.01 -7.07 -5.77
C GLN A 183 7.03 -8.20 -5.63
N LYS A 184 8.22 -8.03 -6.23
CA LYS A 184 9.32 -8.98 -6.09
C LYS A 184 9.79 -9.09 -4.64
N LEU A 185 9.95 -7.97 -3.94
CA LEU A 185 10.30 -7.98 -2.51
C LEU A 185 9.29 -8.76 -1.66
N LEU A 186 7.99 -8.58 -1.93
CA LEU A 186 6.91 -9.32 -1.24
C LEU A 186 6.95 -10.82 -1.56
N MET A 187 7.24 -11.17 -2.83
CA MET A 187 7.38 -12.56 -3.27
C MET A 187 8.60 -13.25 -2.65
N ASP A 188 9.71 -12.54 -2.49
CA ASP A 188 10.99 -13.09 -2.03
C ASP A 188 11.09 -13.13 -0.49
N CYS A 189 10.46 -12.21 0.25
CA CYS A 189 10.62 -12.15 1.70
C CYS A 189 10.11 -13.41 2.41
N ALA A 190 10.76 -13.75 3.52
CA ALA A 190 10.32 -14.79 4.45
C ALA A 190 9.36 -14.26 5.52
N LEU A 191 9.50 -12.98 5.87
CA LEU A 191 8.76 -12.29 6.93
C LEU A 191 8.57 -10.83 6.52
N LEU A 192 7.36 -10.29 6.75
CA LEU A 192 7.07 -8.87 6.68
C LEU A 192 7.01 -8.27 8.08
N VAL A 193 7.69 -7.14 8.28
CA VAL A 193 7.47 -6.24 9.40
C VAL A 193 6.80 -4.99 8.86
N THR A 194 5.63 -4.64 9.37
CA THR A 194 4.87 -3.46 8.95
C THR A 194 4.14 -2.86 10.15
N ASP A 195 3.37 -1.82 9.93
CA ASP A 195 2.58 -1.16 10.97
C ASP A 195 1.08 -1.17 10.60
N TYR A 196 0.57 -0.23 9.82
CA TYR A 196 -0.84 -0.08 9.46
C TYR A 196 -1.11 -0.32 7.95
N SER A 197 -0.08 -0.66 7.17
CA SER A 197 -0.16 -0.78 5.73
C SER A 197 -0.99 -1.98 5.27
N SER A 198 -1.88 -1.77 4.31
CA SER A 198 -2.65 -2.84 3.66
C SER A 198 -1.78 -3.85 2.89
N VAL A 199 -0.48 -3.60 2.74
CA VAL A 199 0.47 -4.53 2.11
C VAL A 199 0.53 -5.88 2.84
N PHE A 200 0.14 -5.92 4.12
CA PHE A 200 0.09 -7.18 4.87
C PHE A 200 -0.87 -8.20 4.26
N PHE A 201 -1.93 -7.77 3.56
CA PHE A 201 -2.83 -8.67 2.86
C PHE A 201 -2.14 -9.42 1.71
N ASP A 202 -1.22 -8.77 1.00
CA ASP A 202 -0.44 -9.40 -0.07
C ASP A 202 0.47 -10.50 0.50
N VAL A 203 1.08 -10.25 1.65
CA VAL A 203 1.95 -11.21 2.34
C VAL A 203 1.14 -12.33 3.01
N ALA A 204 -0.01 -12.00 3.59
CA ALA A 204 -0.94 -12.99 4.14
C ALA A 204 -1.50 -13.91 3.03
N PHE A 205 -1.79 -13.37 1.83
CA PHE A 205 -2.17 -14.16 0.66
C PHE A 205 -1.07 -15.18 0.30
N LEU A 206 0.19 -14.81 0.44
CA LEU A 206 1.35 -15.69 0.27
C LEU A 206 1.55 -16.65 1.46
N ARG A 207 0.71 -16.60 2.48
CA ARG A 207 0.82 -17.39 3.72
C ARG A 207 2.16 -17.23 4.43
N LYS A 208 2.69 -16.01 4.41
CA LYS A 208 3.93 -15.66 5.10
C LYS A 208 3.63 -14.94 6.42
N PRO A 209 4.49 -15.07 7.43
CA PRO A 209 4.30 -14.38 8.70
C PRO A 209 4.40 -12.87 8.55
N VAL A 210 3.63 -12.16 9.37
CA VAL A 210 3.63 -10.69 9.49
C VAL A 210 3.82 -10.33 10.94
N VAL A 211 4.70 -9.35 11.21
CA VAL A 211 4.90 -8.74 12.51
C VAL A 211 4.48 -7.28 12.42
N TYR A 212 3.67 -6.83 13.36
CA TYR A 212 3.25 -5.43 13.46
C TYR A 212 4.18 -4.67 14.42
N TYR A 213 4.75 -3.57 13.95
CA TYR A 213 5.59 -2.65 14.70
C TYR A 213 4.90 -1.30 14.81
N GLN A 214 3.95 -1.22 15.74
CA GLN A 214 3.00 -0.11 15.93
C GLN A 214 3.39 0.73 17.15
N PHE A 215 4.44 1.53 17.04
CA PHE A 215 4.97 2.36 18.12
C PHE A 215 4.18 3.67 18.34
N ASP A 216 3.31 4.03 17.41
CA ASP A 216 2.55 5.27 17.37
C ASP A 216 1.03 5.02 17.21
N GLU A 217 0.52 3.93 17.78
CA GLU A 217 -0.88 3.50 17.65
C GLU A 217 -1.89 4.54 18.15
N GLU A 218 -1.53 5.27 19.21
CA GLU A 218 -2.39 6.31 19.78
C GLU A 218 -2.44 7.59 18.90
N GLU A 219 -1.45 7.79 18.03
CA GLU A 219 -1.31 8.97 17.18
C GLU A 219 -1.77 8.72 15.72
N PHE A 220 -1.83 7.47 15.30
CA PHE A 220 -2.17 7.06 13.93
C PHE A 220 -3.68 6.98 13.73
#